data_15ea28f0a65b2db58423d41835f63cbb
#
_entry.id   15ea28f0a65b2db58423d41835f63cbb
#
_cell.length_a   1.000
_cell.length_b   1.000
_cell.length_c   1.000
_cell.angle_alpha   90.00
_cell.angle_beta   90.00
_cell.angle_gamma   90.00
#
_symmetry.space_group_name_H-M   'P 1'
#
loop_
_entity.id
_entity.type
_entity.pdbx_description
1 polymer ?
#
loop_
_entity_poly.entity_id
_entity_poly.type
_entity_poly.pdbx_seq_one_letter_code
_entity_poly.pdbx_strand_id
1 'polypeptide(L)'
;MNYISQVIRSQRVKKSLTLINITGLSVCIAAALLIMLYVWSELSYDSFHDTDRVYRVESRLYEGEMLTDNWATTAYGHAPAMNREIAGIEKYVRVTAQDREQVVNYFDRRFAEEHYCYTEPAFFEIFNFPIVKGEKTGQLVRPNTVVLTESAASRYFGEEDPIGKILTFSTSSSQQNFEVTGIIADMPVRSHLHYDFLLSYNTIPKERQDIWYIHGVYTYVRLMPGKTPGEIEQAFRDISDKYKTDALKHKTWAVELISLKDIHLTPQKAYEKEVKGSRTAVLILFVMSAILLLIGWANALNLTVARFLERGREFGLRKAFGLSLIHISEPTRPEPI
;
A
#
# COMPACT_ATOMS: atom_id res chain seq x y z
N MET A 1 -27.01 40.35 48.73
CA MET A 1 -26.07 39.96 47.65
C MET A 1 -26.71 38.85 46.81
N ASN A 2 -26.93 39.09 45.56
CA ASN A 2 -28.05 38.62 44.71
C ASN A 2 -28.08 37.09 44.40
N TYR A 3 -29.11 36.40 44.85
CA TYR A 3 -29.49 35.03 44.48
C TYR A 3 -29.51 34.84 42.96
N ILE A 4 -29.99 35.82 42.22
CA ILE A 4 -30.03 35.86 40.76
C ILE A 4 -28.61 35.76 40.15
N SER A 5 -27.61 36.44 40.71
CA SER A 5 -26.23 36.40 40.21
C SER A 5 -25.57 35.03 40.46
N GLN A 6 -25.93 34.33 41.53
CA GLN A 6 -25.45 32.98 41.81
C GLN A 6 -26.05 31.95 40.85
N VAL A 7 -27.36 32.07 40.51
CA VAL A 7 -28.04 31.20 39.56
C VAL A 7 -27.47 31.38 38.15
N ILE A 8 -27.26 32.61 37.71
CA ILE A 8 -26.66 32.91 36.39
C ILE A 8 -25.23 32.39 36.32
N ARG A 9 -24.43 32.56 37.37
CA ARG A 9 -23.07 32.07 37.46
C ARG A 9 -23.00 30.51 37.40
N SER A 10 -23.92 29.85 38.15
CA SER A 10 -24.06 28.38 38.14
C SER A 10 -24.44 27.86 36.76
N GLN A 11 -25.36 28.51 36.05
CA GLN A 11 -25.78 28.16 34.69
C GLN A 11 -24.65 28.33 33.65
N ARG A 12 -23.85 29.41 33.76
CA ARG A 12 -22.70 29.67 32.91
C ARG A 12 -21.59 28.63 33.12
N VAL A 13 -21.27 28.29 34.35
CA VAL A 13 -20.28 27.25 34.69
C VAL A 13 -20.72 25.88 34.17
N LYS A 14 -22.00 25.51 34.34
CA LYS A 14 -22.55 24.25 33.80
C LYS A 14 -22.45 24.17 32.25
N LYS A 15 -22.72 25.27 31.54
CA LYS A 15 -22.58 25.37 30.10
C LYS A 15 -21.11 25.28 29.66
N SER A 16 -20.21 25.96 30.36
CA SER A 16 -18.77 25.93 30.07
C SER A 16 -18.18 24.54 30.25
N LEU A 17 -18.47 23.85 31.33
CA LEU A 17 -18.03 22.48 31.57
C LEU A 17 -18.55 21.50 30.47
N THR A 18 -19.81 21.66 30.06
CA THR A 18 -20.40 20.86 29.01
C THR A 18 -19.69 21.09 27.68
N LEU A 19 -19.39 22.35 27.34
CA LEU A 19 -18.69 22.70 26.11
C LEU A 19 -17.28 22.13 26.08
N ILE A 20 -16.50 22.28 27.16
CA ILE A 20 -15.14 21.71 27.28
C ILE A 20 -15.16 20.22 27.07
N ASN A 21 -16.15 19.52 27.59
CA ASN A 21 -16.25 18.07 27.49
C ASN A 21 -16.63 17.58 26.08
N ILE A 22 -17.61 18.26 25.45
CA ILE A 22 -17.97 17.97 24.07
C ILE A 22 -16.77 18.22 23.16
N THR A 23 -16.07 19.33 23.33
CA THR A 23 -14.88 19.67 22.56
C THR A 23 -13.78 18.64 22.80
N GLY A 24 -13.48 18.26 24.04
CA GLY A 24 -12.48 17.27 24.39
C GLY A 24 -12.79 15.89 23.78
N LEU A 25 -14.04 15.43 23.90
CA LEU A 25 -14.47 14.18 23.30
C LEU A 25 -14.40 14.22 21.77
N SER A 26 -14.82 15.32 21.16
CA SER A 26 -14.75 15.50 19.70
C SER A 26 -13.32 15.47 19.19
N VAL A 27 -12.38 16.12 19.89
CA VAL A 27 -10.95 16.08 19.53
C VAL A 27 -10.38 14.66 19.68
N CYS A 28 -10.70 13.96 20.76
CA CYS A 28 -10.25 12.56 20.96
C CYS A 28 -10.77 11.64 19.85
N ILE A 29 -12.05 11.74 19.51
CA ILE A 29 -12.64 10.92 18.43
C ILE A 29 -12.02 11.29 17.10
N ALA A 30 -11.88 12.57 16.77
CA ALA A 30 -11.28 13.01 15.52
C ALA A 30 -9.83 12.52 15.38
N ALA A 31 -9.02 12.65 16.43
CA ALA A 31 -7.65 12.17 16.44
C ALA A 31 -7.59 10.64 16.27
N ALA A 32 -8.41 9.89 16.99
CA ALA A 32 -8.47 8.43 16.86
C ALA A 32 -8.90 7.98 15.46
N LEU A 33 -9.87 8.67 14.84
CA LEU A 33 -10.32 8.37 13.48
C LEU A 33 -9.23 8.67 12.46
N LEU A 34 -8.50 9.77 12.57
CA LEU A 34 -7.38 10.10 11.67
C LEU A 34 -6.26 9.05 11.76
N ILE A 35 -5.90 8.63 12.99
CA ILE A 35 -4.91 7.57 13.20
C ILE A 35 -5.42 6.25 12.59
N MET A 36 -6.69 5.91 12.79
CA MET A 36 -7.27 4.68 12.27
C MET A 36 -7.34 4.68 10.73
N LEU A 37 -7.64 5.82 10.11
CA LEU A 37 -7.58 5.99 8.65
C LEU A 37 -6.17 5.78 8.12
N TYR A 38 -5.14 6.29 8.81
CA TYR A 38 -3.75 6.04 8.46
C TYR A 38 -3.40 4.55 8.59
N VAL A 39 -3.72 3.93 9.72
CA VAL A 39 -3.52 2.48 9.95
C VAL A 39 -4.20 1.65 8.85
N TRP A 40 -5.45 1.98 8.52
CA TRP A 40 -6.17 1.32 7.45
C TRP A 40 -5.50 1.52 6.08
N SER A 41 -4.99 2.72 5.80
CA SER A 41 -4.23 3.02 4.58
C SER A 41 -2.99 2.13 4.46
N GLU A 42 -2.19 2.02 5.52
CA GLU A 42 -0.99 1.18 5.57
C GLU A 42 -1.28 -0.32 5.40
N LEU A 43 -2.39 -0.80 5.99
CA LEU A 43 -2.81 -2.20 5.90
C LEU A 43 -3.50 -2.55 4.57
N SER A 44 -3.92 -1.56 3.79
CA SER A 44 -4.65 -1.75 2.53
C SER A 44 -3.78 -1.64 1.28
N TYR A 45 -2.44 -1.60 1.42
CA TYR A 45 -1.55 -1.64 0.27
C TYR A 45 -1.80 -2.89 -0.57
N ASP A 46 -1.80 -2.71 -1.89
CA ASP A 46 -1.98 -3.77 -2.90
C ASP A 46 -3.26 -4.61 -2.77
N SER A 47 -4.20 -4.22 -1.89
CA SER A 47 -5.44 -4.99 -1.65
C SER A 47 -6.40 -5.05 -2.85
N PHE A 48 -6.16 -4.25 -3.89
CA PHE A 48 -6.93 -4.26 -5.14
C PHE A 48 -6.48 -5.35 -6.12
N HIS A 49 -5.37 -6.04 -5.86
CA HIS A 49 -4.93 -7.21 -6.59
C HIS A 49 -5.52 -8.51 -6.02
N ASP A 50 -5.56 -9.56 -6.84
CA ASP A 50 -5.77 -10.94 -6.36
C ASP A 50 -4.48 -11.43 -5.69
N THR A 51 -4.37 -11.16 -4.37
CA THR A 51 -3.12 -11.36 -3.62
C THR A 51 -2.96 -12.75 -3.03
N ASP A 52 -3.99 -13.59 -3.03
CA ASP A 52 -4.02 -14.82 -2.21
C ASP A 52 -2.95 -15.86 -2.59
N ARG A 53 -2.49 -15.83 -3.85
CA ARG A 53 -1.49 -16.78 -4.37
C ARG A 53 -0.31 -16.09 -5.05
N VAL A 54 -0.20 -14.75 -4.92
CA VAL A 54 0.87 -13.98 -5.54
C VAL A 54 1.93 -13.62 -4.50
N TYR A 55 3.17 -13.91 -4.84
CA TYR A 55 4.32 -13.69 -3.98
C TYR A 55 5.44 -12.99 -4.74
N ARG A 56 6.16 -12.09 -4.08
CA ARG A 56 7.44 -11.60 -4.56
C ARG A 56 8.54 -12.57 -4.11
N VAL A 57 9.39 -12.95 -5.04
CA VAL A 57 10.58 -13.79 -4.78
C VAL A 57 11.75 -12.89 -4.46
N GLU A 58 12.37 -13.10 -3.31
CA GLU A 58 13.50 -12.33 -2.82
C GLU A 58 14.72 -13.23 -2.66
N SER A 59 15.91 -12.71 -2.94
CA SER A 59 17.13 -13.49 -2.89
C SER A 59 17.83 -13.41 -1.53
N ARG A 60 18.26 -14.55 -1.02
CA ARG A 60 19.07 -14.68 0.19
C ARG A 60 20.32 -15.49 -0.11
N LEU A 61 21.48 -14.97 0.28
CA LEU A 61 22.74 -15.66 0.14
C LEU A 61 23.34 -15.91 1.53
N TYR A 62 23.80 -17.12 1.74
CA TYR A 62 24.41 -17.55 2.98
C TYR A 62 25.85 -18.02 2.75
N GLU A 63 26.71 -17.73 3.70
CA GLU A 63 28.05 -18.32 3.82
C GLU A 63 28.08 -19.16 5.09
N GLY A 64 28.03 -20.49 4.90
CA GLY A 64 27.68 -21.39 6.00
C GLY A 64 26.26 -21.14 6.49
N GLU A 65 26.11 -20.81 7.77
CA GLU A 65 24.81 -20.45 8.38
C GLU A 65 24.55 -18.93 8.41
N MET A 66 25.56 -18.13 8.07
CA MET A 66 25.47 -16.67 8.16
C MET A 66 24.81 -16.09 6.88
N LEU A 67 23.73 -15.33 7.05
CA LEU A 67 23.12 -14.55 5.97
C LEU A 67 24.04 -13.39 5.60
N THR A 68 24.63 -13.43 4.41
CA THR A 68 25.54 -12.39 3.91
C THR A 68 24.82 -11.34 3.09
N ASP A 69 23.83 -11.75 2.32
CA ASP A 69 23.09 -10.85 1.41
C ASP A 69 21.59 -11.15 1.48
N ASN A 70 20.79 -10.09 1.53
CA ASN A 70 19.34 -10.14 1.56
C ASN A 70 18.79 -9.06 0.63
N TRP A 71 18.34 -9.45 -0.55
CA TRP A 71 17.96 -8.57 -1.64
C TRP A 71 16.49 -8.71 -1.99
N ALA A 72 15.81 -7.58 -2.17
CA ALA A 72 14.44 -7.54 -2.65
C ALA A 72 14.31 -8.03 -4.11
N THR A 73 15.43 -8.03 -4.83
CA THR A 73 15.53 -8.43 -6.24
C THR A 73 16.09 -9.85 -6.41
N THR A 74 15.83 -10.45 -7.56
CA THR A 74 16.41 -11.71 -7.99
C THR A 74 17.32 -11.50 -9.20
N ALA A 75 18.09 -12.54 -9.54
CA ALA A 75 18.77 -12.58 -10.83
C ALA A 75 17.76 -12.81 -11.96
N TYR A 76 18.12 -12.32 -13.15
CA TYR A 76 17.26 -12.42 -14.35
C TYR A 76 16.87 -13.85 -14.70
N GLY A 77 17.75 -14.83 -14.46
CA GLY A 77 17.52 -16.25 -14.76
C GLY A 77 16.69 -17.01 -13.73
N HIS A 78 16.45 -16.45 -12.53
CA HIS A 78 15.73 -17.17 -11.45
C HIS A 78 14.32 -17.57 -11.88
N ALA A 79 13.49 -16.62 -12.31
CA ALA A 79 12.09 -16.87 -12.63
C ALA A 79 11.88 -17.90 -13.75
N PRO A 80 12.58 -17.81 -14.91
CA PRO A 80 12.46 -18.83 -15.96
C PRO A 80 12.88 -20.22 -15.49
N ALA A 81 13.96 -20.33 -14.72
CA ALA A 81 14.43 -21.62 -14.21
C ALA A 81 13.44 -22.20 -13.17
N MET A 82 12.97 -21.38 -12.25
CA MET A 82 11.95 -21.79 -11.26
C MET A 82 10.69 -22.30 -11.96
N ASN A 83 10.18 -21.57 -12.95
CA ASN A 83 8.98 -21.97 -13.68
C ASN A 83 9.16 -23.26 -14.49
N ARG A 84 10.37 -23.51 -15.00
CA ARG A 84 10.70 -24.72 -15.79
C ARG A 84 10.93 -25.95 -14.91
N GLU A 85 11.57 -25.78 -13.74
CA GLU A 85 12.11 -26.89 -12.94
C GLU A 85 11.35 -27.12 -11.63
N ILE A 86 10.58 -26.15 -11.15
CA ILE A 86 9.81 -26.28 -9.92
C ILE A 86 8.32 -26.43 -10.24
N ALA A 87 7.76 -27.56 -9.89
CA ALA A 87 6.32 -27.78 -9.99
C ALA A 87 5.58 -26.92 -8.97
N GLY A 88 4.51 -26.22 -9.40
CA GLY A 88 3.66 -25.45 -8.51
C GLY A 88 3.65 -23.96 -8.76
N ILE A 89 4.43 -23.47 -9.72
CA ILE A 89 4.35 -22.10 -10.22
C ILE A 89 3.39 -22.09 -11.41
N GLU A 90 2.31 -21.34 -11.31
CA GLU A 90 1.31 -21.17 -12.37
C GLU A 90 1.80 -20.17 -13.41
N LYS A 91 2.30 -19.01 -12.93
CA LYS A 91 2.85 -17.93 -13.77
C LYS A 91 3.91 -17.17 -13.00
N TYR A 92 4.78 -16.50 -13.75
CA TYR A 92 5.72 -15.54 -13.19
C TYR A 92 5.74 -14.26 -14.03
N VAL A 93 6.22 -13.19 -13.43
CA VAL A 93 6.56 -11.94 -14.10
C VAL A 93 7.79 -11.32 -13.47
N ARG A 94 8.66 -10.77 -14.31
CA ARG A 94 9.80 -9.96 -13.90
C ARG A 94 9.52 -8.49 -14.20
N VAL A 95 9.88 -7.64 -13.25
CA VAL A 95 9.82 -6.19 -13.36
C VAL A 95 11.22 -5.67 -13.09
N THR A 96 11.85 -4.99 -14.07
CA THR A 96 13.21 -4.51 -13.87
C THR A 96 13.24 -3.38 -12.84
N ALA A 97 14.20 -3.47 -11.92
CA ALA A 97 14.50 -2.39 -10.95
C ALA A 97 15.43 -1.37 -11.63
N GLN A 98 14.89 -0.46 -12.44
CA GLN A 98 15.70 0.56 -13.11
C GLN A 98 16.04 1.72 -12.16
N ASP A 99 17.30 2.19 -12.21
CA ASP A 99 17.82 3.27 -11.38
C ASP A 99 18.25 4.50 -12.19
N ARG A 100 18.01 4.48 -13.50
CA ARG A 100 18.50 5.51 -14.38
C ARG A 100 17.36 6.29 -14.97
N GLU A 101 17.44 7.61 -14.84
CA GLU A 101 16.62 8.55 -15.59
C GLU A 101 16.81 8.32 -17.09
N GLN A 102 15.72 8.31 -17.84
CA GLN A 102 15.73 8.33 -19.30
C GLN A 102 15.00 9.57 -19.79
N VAL A 103 15.48 10.12 -20.89
CA VAL A 103 14.77 11.20 -21.57
C VAL A 103 13.82 10.59 -22.58
N VAL A 104 12.53 10.82 -22.38
CA VAL A 104 11.46 10.36 -23.28
C VAL A 104 11.02 11.52 -24.16
N ASN A 105 10.98 11.30 -25.48
CA ASN A 105 10.63 12.33 -26.46
C ASN A 105 9.42 11.89 -27.29
N TYR A 106 8.53 12.87 -27.55
CA TYR A 106 7.50 12.82 -28.57
C TYR A 106 7.41 14.21 -29.23
N PHE A 107 7.89 14.35 -30.47
CA PHE A 107 8.06 15.65 -31.13
C PHE A 107 8.77 16.69 -30.24
N ASP A 108 8.10 17.81 -29.94
CA ASP A 108 8.63 18.89 -29.11
C ASP A 108 8.52 18.61 -27.60
N ARG A 109 7.77 17.56 -27.20
CA ARG A 109 7.59 17.19 -25.80
C ARG A 109 8.73 16.29 -25.37
N ARG A 110 9.47 16.75 -24.38
CA ARG A 110 10.65 16.05 -23.87
C ARG A 110 10.68 16.13 -22.35
N PHE A 111 10.69 14.98 -21.69
CA PHE A 111 10.73 14.89 -20.23
C PHE A 111 11.77 13.86 -19.79
N ALA A 112 12.35 14.13 -18.62
CA ALA A 112 13.17 13.18 -17.89
C ALA A 112 12.24 12.27 -17.07
N GLU A 113 12.34 10.96 -17.24
CA GLU A 113 11.43 9.97 -16.67
C GLU A 113 12.21 8.90 -15.89
N GLU A 114 11.80 8.70 -14.63
CA GLU A 114 12.37 7.69 -13.74
C GLU A 114 11.42 6.51 -13.49
N HIS A 115 10.10 6.74 -13.70
CA HIS A 115 9.05 5.78 -13.41
C HIS A 115 8.76 4.84 -14.61
N TYR A 116 9.75 4.04 -15.00
CA TYR A 116 9.59 3.06 -16.06
C TYR A 116 10.19 1.71 -15.66
N CYS A 117 9.66 0.63 -16.24
CA CYS A 117 10.24 -0.70 -16.09
C CYS A 117 10.08 -1.52 -17.38
N TYR A 118 10.94 -2.52 -17.54
CA TYR A 118 10.70 -3.59 -18.50
C TYR A 118 9.98 -4.72 -17.78
N THR A 119 8.90 -5.22 -18.39
CA THR A 119 8.12 -6.31 -17.82
C THR A 119 7.52 -7.22 -18.91
N GLU A 120 7.10 -8.41 -18.49
CA GLU A 120 6.53 -9.44 -19.36
C GLU A 120 5.01 -9.29 -19.53
N PRO A 121 4.42 -9.88 -20.58
CA PRO A 121 2.96 -9.87 -20.80
C PRO A 121 2.15 -10.39 -19.60
N ALA A 122 2.72 -11.34 -18.84
CA ALA A 122 2.11 -11.90 -17.63
C ALA A 122 1.87 -10.85 -16.53
N PHE A 123 2.42 -9.63 -16.65
CA PHE A 123 2.16 -8.50 -15.74
C PHE A 123 0.67 -8.24 -15.59
N PHE A 124 -0.08 -8.17 -16.69
CA PHE A 124 -1.52 -7.91 -16.70
C PHE A 124 -2.37 -9.10 -16.25
N GLU A 125 -1.76 -10.27 -16.10
CA GLU A 125 -2.44 -11.46 -15.60
C GLU A 125 -2.21 -11.63 -14.09
N ILE A 126 -1.05 -11.16 -13.57
CA ILE A 126 -0.68 -11.23 -12.15
C ILE A 126 -1.23 -10.02 -11.41
N PHE A 127 -1.17 -8.82 -12.03
CA PHE A 127 -1.60 -7.57 -11.43
C PHE A 127 -2.88 -7.04 -12.08
N ASN A 128 -3.83 -6.60 -11.24
CA ASN A 128 -5.15 -6.11 -11.68
C ASN A 128 -5.11 -4.61 -12.01
N PHE A 129 -4.27 -4.21 -12.98
CA PHE A 129 -4.31 -2.85 -13.50
C PHE A 129 -5.27 -2.78 -14.70
N PRO A 130 -6.34 -1.97 -14.63
CA PRO A 130 -7.31 -1.89 -15.72
C PRO A 130 -6.70 -1.33 -17.00
N ILE A 131 -6.86 -2.04 -18.12
CA ILE A 131 -6.53 -1.52 -19.45
C ILE A 131 -7.67 -0.62 -19.88
N VAL A 132 -7.38 0.66 -20.06
CA VAL A 132 -8.34 1.72 -20.45
C VAL A 132 -8.45 1.77 -21.97
N LYS A 133 -7.33 1.61 -22.69
CA LYS A 133 -7.28 1.68 -24.15
C LYS A 133 -6.27 0.67 -24.71
N GLY A 134 -6.52 0.15 -25.88
CA GLY A 134 -5.73 -0.91 -26.52
C GLY A 134 -6.34 -2.29 -26.31
N GLU A 135 -5.68 -3.30 -26.82
CA GLU A 135 -6.14 -4.71 -26.70
C GLU A 135 -5.95 -5.20 -25.26
N LYS A 136 -6.92 -5.95 -24.73
CA LYS A 136 -6.85 -6.48 -23.36
C LYS A 136 -5.82 -7.60 -23.21
N THR A 137 -5.45 -8.23 -24.30
CA THR A 137 -4.49 -9.35 -24.36
C THR A 137 -3.39 -9.04 -25.35
N GLY A 138 -2.21 -9.66 -25.19
CA GLY A 138 -1.11 -9.48 -26.12
C GLY A 138 -0.26 -8.21 -25.91
N GLN A 139 -0.52 -7.44 -24.87
CA GLN A 139 0.34 -6.30 -24.51
C GLN A 139 1.76 -6.78 -24.19
N LEU A 140 2.78 -6.02 -24.61
CA LEU A 140 4.21 -6.26 -24.33
C LEU A 140 4.76 -7.59 -24.92
N VAL A 141 4.03 -8.29 -25.79
CA VAL A 141 4.53 -9.52 -26.47
C VAL A 141 5.60 -9.19 -27.49
N ARG A 142 5.38 -8.14 -28.30
CA ARG A 142 6.36 -7.69 -29.30
C ARG A 142 7.46 -6.86 -28.62
N PRO A 143 8.72 -7.01 -29.04
CA PRO A 143 9.78 -6.11 -28.59
C PRO A 143 9.48 -4.67 -29.04
N ASN A 144 10.08 -3.70 -28.36
CA ASN A 144 9.93 -2.27 -28.65
C ASN A 144 8.48 -1.78 -28.58
N THR A 145 7.69 -2.35 -27.66
CA THR A 145 6.35 -1.86 -27.33
C THR A 145 6.30 -1.31 -25.91
N VAL A 146 5.41 -0.37 -25.68
CA VAL A 146 5.20 0.28 -24.39
C VAL A 146 3.71 0.44 -24.09
N VAL A 147 3.35 0.23 -22.83
CA VAL A 147 2.04 0.56 -22.26
C VAL A 147 2.24 1.73 -21.30
N LEU A 148 1.37 2.73 -21.34
CA LEU A 148 1.43 3.96 -20.56
C LEU A 148 0.31 4.01 -19.53
N THR A 149 0.50 4.80 -18.47
CA THR A 149 -0.60 5.26 -17.64
C THR A 149 -1.39 6.37 -18.33
N GLU A 150 -2.64 6.62 -17.89
CA GLU A 150 -3.47 7.72 -18.40
C GLU A 150 -2.77 9.08 -18.24
N SER A 151 -2.17 9.33 -17.09
CA SER A 151 -1.42 10.56 -16.82
C SER A 151 -0.22 10.73 -17.74
N ALA A 152 0.56 9.67 -17.98
CA ALA A 152 1.67 9.70 -18.93
C ALA A 152 1.17 9.94 -20.36
N ALA A 153 0.12 9.24 -20.79
CA ALA A 153 -0.47 9.44 -22.10
C ALA A 153 -0.94 10.88 -22.31
N SER A 154 -1.63 11.46 -21.34
CA SER A 154 -2.07 12.85 -21.40
C SER A 154 -0.90 13.84 -21.48
N ARG A 155 0.18 13.59 -20.75
CA ARG A 155 1.40 14.42 -20.73
C ARG A 155 2.08 14.50 -22.11
N TYR A 156 2.17 13.37 -22.81
CA TYR A 156 2.84 13.31 -24.13
C TYR A 156 1.93 13.59 -25.29
N PHE A 157 0.67 13.16 -25.26
CA PHE A 157 -0.24 13.19 -26.42
C PHE A 157 -1.36 14.23 -26.28
N GLY A 158 -1.70 14.67 -25.05
CA GLY A 158 -2.84 15.56 -24.81
C GLY A 158 -4.14 14.85 -25.20
N GLU A 159 -4.86 15.40 -26.18
CA GLU A 159 -6.11 14.83 -26.72
C GLU A 159 -5.87 13.87 -27.91
N GLU A 160 -4.62 13.72 -28.36
CA GLU A 160 -4.29 12.82 -29.48
C GLU A 160 -4.41 11.35 -29.05
N ASP A 161 -4.84 10.50 -29.99
CA ASP A 161 -4.83 9.05 -29.75
C ASP A 161 -3.38 8.54 -29.65
N PRO A 162 -2.96 8.01 -28.49
CA PRO A 162 -1.58 7.54 -28.31
C PRO A 162 -1.30 6.17 -28.97
N ILE A 163 -2.32 5.36 -29.28
CA ILE A 163 -2.12 4.00 -29.81
C ILE A 163 -1.45 4.04 -31.18
N GLY A 164 -0.38 3.25 -31.34
CA GLY A 164 0.43 3.17 -32.56
C GLY A 164 1.45 4.31 -32.72
N LYS A 165 1.48 5.28 -31.81
CA LYS A 165 2.47 6.37 -31.82
C LYS A 165 3.82 5.84 -31.28
N ILE A 166 4.88 6.52 -31.66
CA ILE A 166 6.26 6.14 -31.28
C ILE A 166 6.79 7.13 -30.25
N LEU A 167 7.18 6.62 -29.10
CA LEU A 167 7.99 7.34 -28.10
C LEU A 167 9.45 6.95 -28.24
N THR A 168 10.32 7.93 -28.13
CA THR A 168 11.78 7.72 -28.19
C THR A 168 12.37 7.84 -26.80
N PHE A 169 12.91 6.75 -26.29
CA PHE A 169 13.62 6.69 -25.01
C PHE A 169 15.12 6.84 -25.27
N SER A 170 15.74 7.78 -24.58
CA SER A 170 17.15 8.15 -24.79
C SER A 170 17.92 8.14 -23.49
N THR A 171 19.10 7.53 -23.50
CA THR A 171 20.11 7.63 -22.47
C THR A 171 21.32 8.40 -23.03
N SER A 172 22.36 8.63 -22.24
CA SER A 172 23.61 9.24 -22.73
C SER A 172 24.30 8.45 -23.84
N SER A 173 24.00 7.15 -23.98
CA SER A 173 24.72 6.24 -24.88
C SER A 173 23.83 5.49 -25.86
N SER A 174 22.51 5.58 -25.75
CA SER A 174 21.57 4.81 -26.57
C SER A 174 20.27 5.56 -26.77
N GLN A 175 19.64 5.29 -27.91
CA GLN A 175 18.31 5.76 -28.25
C GLN A 175 17.49 4.59 -28.76
N GLN A 176 16.25 4.45 -28.29
CA GLN A 176 15.37 3.36 -28.65
C GLN A 176 13.93 3.83 -28.81
N ASN A 177 13.28 3.38 -29.85
CA ASN A 177 11.91 3.72 -30.17
C ASN A 177 10.94 2.65 -29.66
N PHE A 178 9.84 3.06 -29.06
CA PHE A 178 8.79 2.18 -28.56
C PHE A 178 7.43 2.59 -29.13
N GLU A 179 6.71 1.62 -29.67
CA GLU A 179 5.33 1.78 -30.13
C GLU A 179 4.38 1.70 -28.92
N VAL A 180 3.50 2.67 -28.77
CA VAL A 180 2.45 2.64 -27.74
C VAL A 180 1.37 1.64 -28.15
N THR A 181 1.15 0.61 -27.35
CA THR A 181 0.18 -0.46 -27.65
C THR A 181 -1.03 -0.47 -26.70
N GLY A 182 -0.91 0.20 -25.56
CA GLY A 182 -2.00 0.25 -24.59
C GLY A 182 -1.87 1.38 -23.60
N ILE A 183 -2.98 1.69 -22.97
CA ILE A 183 -3.08 2.64 -21.85
C ILE A 183 -3.74 1.91 -20.67
N ILE A 184 -3.15 2.03 -19.51
CA ILE A 184 -3.71 1.54 -18.23
C ILE A 184 -4.14 2.72 -17.36
N ALA A 185 -5.07 2.47 -16.45
CA ALA A 185 -5.36 3.43 -15.39
C ALA A 185 -4.11 3.75 -14.57
N ASP A 186 -4.04 4.95 -14.03
CA ASP A 186 -2.93 5.34 -13.15
C ASP A 186 -2.82 4.37 -11.97
N MET A 187 -1.58 4.02 -11.62
CA MET A 187 -1.34 3.11 -10.51
C MET A 187 -1.77 3.78 -9.20
N PRO A 188 -2.57 3.09 -8.36
CA PRO A 188 -3.04 3.67 -7.11
C PRO A 188 -1.89 4.05 -6.18
N VAL A 189 -2.05 5.13 -5.41
CA VAL A 189 -1.04 5.57 -4.41
C VAL A 189 -0.69 4.47 -3.39
N ARG A 190 -1.66 3.56 -3.12
CA ARG A 190 -1.48 2.41 -2.23
C ARG A 190 -1.06 1.15 -2.99
N SER A 191 -0.22 1.29 -3.99
CA SER A 191 0.48 0.20 -4.66
C SER A 191 1.95 0.24 -4.30
N HIS A 192 2.62 -0.93 -4.28
CA HIS A 192 4.07 -0.98 -4.21
C HIS A 192 4.70 -0.74 -5.58
N LEU A 193 3.93 -0.81 -6.66
CA LEU A 193 4.36 -0.54 -8.03
C LEU A 193 3.93 0.87 -8.44
N HIS A 194 4.89 1.68 -8.91
CA HIS A 194 4.67 3.04 -9.39
C HIS A 194 5.44 3.26 -10.69
N TYR A 195 4.82 2.90 -11.80
CA TYR A 195 5.42 3.05 -13.14
C TYR A 195 4.46 3.77 -14.07
N ASP A 196 4.99 4.77 -14.77
CA ASP A 196 4.28 5.49 -15.84
C ASP A 196 4.41 4.78 -17.19
N PHE A 197 5.52 4.00 -17.37
CA PHE A 197 5.83 3.31 -18.61
C PHE A 197 6.18 1.85 -18.34
N LEU A 198 5.43 0.95 -18.94
CA LEU A 198 5.70 -0.48 -18.96
C LEU A 198 6.27 -0.85 -20.34
N LEU A 199 7.55 -1.15 -20.40
CA LEU A 199 8.26 -1.50 -21.62
C LEU A 199 8.31 -3.01 -21.77
N SER A 200 8.22 -3.50 -23.01
CA SER A 200 8.31 -4.95 -23.29
C SER A 200 9.64 -5.53 -22.84
N TYR A 201 9.61 -6.56 -22.00
CA TYR A 201 10.78 -7.31 -21.57
C TYR A 201 11.51 -7.99 -22.75
N ASN A 202 10.78 -8.34 -23.81
CA ASN A 202 11.33 -8.92 -25.03
C ASN A 202 12.25 -7.96 -25.82
N THR A 203 12.30 -6.70 -25.44
CA THR A 203 13.27 -5.71 -25.94
C THR A 203 14.67 -5.94 -25.39
N ILE A 204 14.79 -6.55 -24.21
CA ILE A 204 16.07 -6.88 -23.60
C ILE A 204 16.71 -8.03 -24.39
N PRO A 205 18.01 -7.91 -24.79
CA PRO A 205 18.70 -9.01 -25.47
C PRO A 205 18.59 -10.34 -24.71
N LYS A 206 18.36 -11.44 -25.43
CA LYS A 206 18.15 -12.76 -24.83
C LYS A 206 19.29 -13.20 -23.92
N GLU A 207 20.52 -12.84 -24.28
CA GLU A 207 21.73 -13.14 -23.52
C GLU A 207 21.71 -12.52 -22.12
N ARG A 208 20.94 -11.44 -21.93
CA ARG A 208 20.75 -10.79 -20.64
C ARG A 208 19.56 -11.32 -19.84
N GLN A 209 18.62 -11.99 -20.52
CA GLN A 209 17.39 -12.44 -19.87
C GLN A 209 17.57 -13.63 -18.92
N ASP A 210 18.68 -14.40 -19.07
CA ASP A 210 18.95 -15.62 -18.30
C ASP A 210 20.23 -15.51 -17.43
N ILE A 211 20.71 -14.30 -17.17
CA ILE A 211 21.89 -14.07 -16.35
C ILE A 211 21.60 -14.37 -14.87
N TRP A 212 22.50 -15.14 -14.22
CA TRP A 212 22.37 -15.55 -12.82
C TRP A 212 23.20 -14.74 -11.82
N TYR A 213 24.12 -13.91 -12.29
CA TYR A 213 25.03 -13.12 -11.44
C TYR A 213 24.63 -11.62 -11.36
N ILE A 214 23.60 -11.17 -12.07
CA ILE A 214 23.08 -9.82 -12.02
C ILE A 214 21.69 -9.85 -11.38
N HIS A 215 21.58 -9.29 -10.19
CA HIS A 215 20.32 -9.13 -9.46
C HIS A 215 19.76 -7.74 -9.77
N GLY A 216 18.72 -7.67 -10.57
CA GLY A 216 18.18 -6.40 -11.07
C GLY A 216 16.70 -6.47 -11.47
N VAL A 217 15.99 -7.52 -11.02
CA VAL A 217 14.56 -7.67 -11.30
C VAL A 217 13.78 -8.02 -10.02
N TYR A 218 12.66 -7.38 -9.83
CA TYR A 218 11.63 -7.88 -8.93
C TYR A 218 10.91 -9.02 -9.63
N THR A 219 10.91 -10.18 -9.02
CA THR A 219 10.24 -11.37 -9.55
C THR A 219 8.99 -11.65 -8.74
N TYR A 220 7.87 -11.78 -9.44
CA TYR A 220 6.61 -12.19 -8.82
C TYR A 220 6.17 -13.51 -9.40
N VAL A 221 5.63 -14.37 -8.56
CA VAL A 221 5.11 -15.67 -8.93
C VAL A 221 3.69 -15.85 -8.44
N ARG A 222 2.84 -16.42 -9.25
CA ARG A 222 1.54 -16.95 -8.82
C ARG A 222 1.68 -18.45 -8.63
N LEU A 223 1.37 -18.92 -7.43
CA LEU A 223 1.41 -20.33 -7.12
C LEU A 223 0.13 -21.05 -7.58
N MET A 224 0.26 -22.30 -7.95
CA MET A 224 -0.89 -23.18 -8.23
C MET A 224 -1.73 -23.37 -6.94
N PRO A 225 -3.03 -23.65 -7.05
CA PRO A 225 -3.87 -23.94 -5.91
C PRO A 225 -3.29 -25.08 -5.04
N GLY A 226 -3.26 -24.86 -3.72
CA GLY A 226 -2.77 -25.84 -2.76
C GLY A 226 -1.25 -25.88 -2.57
N LYS A 227 -0.48 -25.07 -3.32
CA LYS A 227 0.96 -24.94 -3.12
C LYS A 227 1.30 -23.89 -2.07
N THR A 228 2.35 -24.16 -1.31
CA THR A 228 2.84 -23.27 -0.26
C THR A 228 4.17 -22.61 -0.65
N PRO A 229 4.47 -21.39 -0.15
CA PRO A 229 5.77 -20.75 -0.35
C PRO A 229 6.96 -21.63 0.03
N GLY A 230 6.87 -22.31 1.17
CA GLY A 230 7.97 -23.15 1.68
C GLY A 230 8.34 -24.32 0.75
N GLU A 231 7.37 -24.90 0.04
CA GLU A 231 7.65 -25.96 -0.96
C GLU A 231 8.49 -25.41 -2.13
N ILE A 232 8.19 -24.19 -2.58
CA ILE A 232 8.90 -23.52 -3.67
C ILE A 232 10.31 -23.11 -3.22
N GLU A 233 10.43 -22.56 -2.02
CA GLU A 233 11.71 -22.14 -1.43
C GLU A 233 12.65 -23.34 -1.25
N GLN A 234 12.11 -24.47 -0.78
CA GLN A 234 12.91 -25.70 -0.65
C GLN A 234 13.34 -26.21 -2.03
N ALA A 235 12.43 -26.31 -3.00
CA ALA A 235 12.74 -26.76 -4.35
C ALA A 235 13.76 -25.85 -5.05
N PHE A 236 13.73 -24.53 -4.77
CA PHE A 236 14.73 -23.60 -5.33
C PHE A 236 16.15 -23.93 -4.86
N ARG A 237 16.34 -24.33 -3.62
CA ARG A 237 17.67 -24.73 -3.10
C ARG A 237 18.26 -25.88 -3.91
N ASP A 238 17.43 -26.86 -4.28
CA ASP A 238 17.85 -28.03 -5.02
C ASP A 238 18.31 -27.71 -6.44
N ILE A 239 17.71 -26.70 -7.08
CA ILE A 239 18.05 -26.29 -8.44
C ILE A 239 19.14 -25.22 -8.50
N SER A 240 19.29 -24.40 -7.45
CA SER A 240 20.19 -23.23 -7.47
C SER A 240 21.65 -23.61 -7.74
N ASP A 241 22.10 -24.77 -7.26
CA ASP A 241 23.47 -25.24 -7.40
C ASP A 241 23.88 -25.50 -8.87
N LYS A 242 22.92 -25.80 -9.73
CA LYS A 242 23.16 -25.99 -11.19
C LYS A 242 23.60 -24.69 -11.89
N TYR A 243 23.22 -23.54 -11.34
CA TYR A 243 23.34 -22.23 -12.00
C TYR A 243 24.37 -21.32 -11.34
N LYS A 244 24.97 -21.75 -10.25
CA LYS A 244 26.01 -20.97 -9.56
C LYS A 244 27.26 -20.84 -10.42
N THR A 245 27.75 -19.61 -10.53
CA THR A 245 29.06 -19.34 -11.10
C THR A 245 30.16 -19.80 -10.12
N ASP A 246 31.38 -20.01 -10.61
CA ASP A 246 32.51 -20.42 -9.76
C ASP A 246 32.75 -19.48 -8.57
N ALA A 247 32.54 -18.18 -8.77
CA ALA A 247 32.66 -17.17 -7.72
C ALA A 247 31.65 -17.33 -6.58
N LEU A 248 30.53 -18.00 -6.81
CA LEU A 248 29.41 -18.12 -5.88
C LEU A 248 29.20 -19.56 -5.38
N LYS A 249 30.04 -20.51 -5.79
CA LYS A 249 29.94 -21.92 -5.38
C LYS A 249 30.03 -22.14 -3.86
N HIS A 250 30.75 -21.25 -3.17
CA HIS A 250 30.90 -21.30 -1.71
C HIS A 250 29.68 -20.76 -0.96
N LYS A 251 28.78 -20.03 -1.65
CA LYS A 251 27.56 -19.47 -1.05
C LYS A 251 26.36 -20.39 -1.31
N THR A 252 25.50 -20.52 -0.30
CA THR A 252 24.19 -21.14 -0.46
C THR A 252 23.18 -20.09 -0.92
N TRP A 253 22.52 -20.31 -2.06
CA TRP A 253 21.45 -19.49 -2.55
C TRP A 253 20.11 -20.04 -2.08
N ALA A 254 19.32 -19.16 -1.51
CA ALA A 254 17.94 -19.40 -1.15
C ALA A 254 17.08 -18.25 -1.66
N VAL A 255 15.79 -18.50 -1.75
CA VAL A 255 14.79 -17.47 -1.97
C VAL A 255 13.81 -17.45 -0.82
N GLU A 256 13.19 -16.31 -0.60
CA GLU A 256 12.05 -16.13 0.28
C GLU A 256 10.88 -15.62 -0.55
N LEU A 257 9.70 -16.20 -0.35
CA LEU A 257 8.47 -15.78 -1.00
C LEU A 257 7.65 -14.91 -0.06
N ILE A 258 7.62 -13.61 -0.31
CA ILE A 258 6.84 -12.64 0.47
C ILE A 258 5.48 -12.43 -0.19
N SER A 259 4.41 -12.63 0.56
CA SER A 259 3.05 -12.36 0.06
C SER A 259 2.93 -10.91 -0.42
N LEU A 260 2.25 -10.70 -1.55
CA LEU A 260 2.08 -9.39 -2.17
C LEU A 260 1.56 -8.34 -1.18
N LYS A 261 0.60 -8.70 -0.33
CA LYS A 261 0.01 -7.83 0.70
C LYS A 261 0.95 -7.50 1.87
N ASP A 262 2.02 -8.26 2.06
CA ASP A 262 2.97 -8.03 3.15
C ASP A 262 4.19 -7.21 2.70
N ILE A 263 4.40 -7.03 1.39
CA ILE A 263 5.57 -6.34 0.82
C ILE A 263 5.76 -4.96 1.47
N HIS A 264 4.71 -4.15 1.54
CA HIS A 264 4.77 -2.78 2.06
C HIS A 264 5.25 -2.71 3.52
N LEU A 265 4.85 -3.68 4.36
CA LEU A 265 5.13 -3.69 5.79
C LEU A 265 6.34 -4.58 6.19
N THR A 266 7.02 -5.19 5.21
CA THR A 266 8.29 -5.89 5.48
C THR A 266 9.45 -4.90 5.63
N PRO A 267 10.48 -5.21 6.43
CA PRO A 267 11.66 -4.37 6.55
C PRO A 267 12.32 -4.12 5.20
N GLN A 268 12.87 -2.93 5.01
CA GLN A 268 13.59 -2.57 3.79
C GLN A 268 14.80 -3.49 3.59
N LYS A 269 14.98 -3.96 2.37
CA LYS A 269 16.08 -4.82 1.93
C LYS A 269 16.96 -4.09 0.93
N ALA A 270 18.13 -4.64 0.64
CA ALA A 270 18.98 -4.08 -0.40
C ALA A 270 18.26 -4.13 -1.76
N TYR A 271 18.47 -3.11 -2.57
CA TYR A 271 17.80 -2.89 -3.87
C TYR A 271 16.28 -2.71 -3.81
N GLU A 272 15.74 -2.41 -2.64
CA GLU A 272 14.33 -2.05 -2.49
C GLU A 272 14.14 -0.57 -2.83
N LYS A 273 13.26 -0.27 -3.77
CA LYS A 273 12.96 1.10 -4.21
C LYS A 273 11.66 1.64 -3.62
N GLU A 274 10.75 0.74 -3.28
CA GLU A 274 9.45 1.13 -2.77
C GLU A 274 9.58 1.74 -1.37
N VAL A 275 8.75 2.75 -1.13
CA VAL A 275 8.60 3.32 0.21
C VAL A 275 7.95 2.28 1.13
N LYS A 276 8.63 1.95 2.20
CA LYS A 276 8.18 0.95 3.16
C LYS A 276 7.43 1.58 4.33
N GLY A 277 6.34 0.94 4.70
CA GLY A 277 5.69 1.14 6.00
C GLY A 277 6.43 0.38 7.11
N SER A 278 6.03 0.64 8.33
CA SER A 278 6.56 -0.08 9.50
C SER A 278 5.43 -0.82 10.21
N ARG A 279 5.47 -2.14 10.20
CA ARG A 279 4.48 -2.98 10.93
C ARG A 279 4.42 -2.63 12.42
N THR A 280 5.57 -2.32 13.02
CA THR A 280 5.66 -1.90 14.43
C THR A 280 4.99 -0.52 14.63
N ALA A 281 5.24 0.43 13.75
CA ALA A 281 4.63 1.76 13.83
C ALA A 281 3.10 1.66 13.66
N VAL A 282 2.62 0.87 12.72
CA VAL A 282 1.18 0.62 12.49
C VAL A 282 0.53 0.02 13.75
N LEU A 283 1.18 -0.97 14.38
CA LEU A 283 0.68 -1.58 15.61
C LEU A 283 0.64 -0.57 16.76
N ILE A 284 1.70 0.23 16.95
CA ILE A 284 1.76 1.27 17.99
C ILE A 284 0.63 2.29 17.76
N LEU A 285 0.44 2.77 16.55
CA LEU A 285 -0.60 3.73 16.21
C LEU A 285 -2.02 3.15 16.43
N PHE A 286 -2.22 1.87 16.09
CA PHE A 286 -3.47 1.18 16.37
C PHE A 286 -3.78 1.15 17.88
N VAL A 287 -2.81 0.75 18.70
CA VAL A 287 -2.93 0.72 20.17
C VAL A 287 -3.17 2.12 20.72
N MET A 288 -2.43 3.14 20.25
CA MET A 288 -2.62 4.53 20.66
C MET A 288 -4.04 5.03 20.35
N SER A 289 -4.56 4.73 19.16
CA SER A 289 -5.93 5.08 18.77
C SER A 289 -6.96 4.43 19.70
N ALA A 290 -6.79 3.16 20.05
CA ALA A 290 -7.66 2.47 21.01
C ALA A 290 -7.60 3.11 22.42
N ILE A 291 -6.42 3.48 22.90
CA ILE A 291 -6.25 4.17 24.18
C ILE A 291 -6.95 5.54 24.17
N LEU A 292 -6.80 6.31 23.08
CA LEU A 292 -7.48 7.61 22.94
C LEU A 292 -9.00 7.46 23.02
N LEU A 293 -9.56 6.45 22.35
CA LEU A 293 -10.99 6.17 22.42
C LEU A 293 -11.44 5.77 23.84
N LEU A 294 -10.65 4.95 24.54
CA LEU A 294 -10.92 4.56 25.93
C LEU A 294 -10.90 5.76 26.88
N ILE A 295 -9.91 6.66 26.74
CA ILE A 295 -9.82 7.89 27.53
C ILE A 295 -11.03 8.78 27.26
N GLY A 296 -11.38 8.99 25.99
CA GLY A 296 -12.56 9.76 25.60
C GLY A 296 -13.85 9.17 26.18
N TRP A 297 -13.99 7.87 26.12
CA TRP A 297 -15.14 7.16 26.68
C TRP A 297 -15.20 7.24 28.21
N ALA A 298 -14.07 7.02 28.90
CA ALA A 298 -13.99 7.16 30.36
C ALA A 298 -14.33 8.59 30.81
N ASN A 299 -13.87 9.61 30.09
CA ASN A 299 -14.21 11.00 30.37
C ASN A 299 -15.72 11.26 30.20
N ALA A 300 -16.33 10.75 29.12
CA ALA A 300 -17.77 10.85 28.90
C ALA A 300 -18.59 10.16 30.00
N LEU A 301 -18.14 8.96 30.44
CA LEU A 301 -18.78 8.24 31.56
C LEU A 301 -18.71 9.02 32.88
N ASN A 302 -17.52 9.52 33.24
CA ASN A 302 -17.33 10.27 34.46
C ASN A 302 -18.28 11.46 34.54
N LEU A 303 -18.49 12.15 33.44
CA LEU A 303 -19.41 13.28 33.37
C LEU A 303 -20.88 12.90 33.46
N THR A 304 -21.22 11.78 32.81
CA THR A 304 -22.59 11.23 32.89
C THR A 304 -22.92 10.82 34.31
N VAL A 305 -22.00 10.17 35.02
CA VAL A 305 -22.15 9.78 36.43
C VAL A 305 -22.26 11.02 37.33
N ALA A 306 -21.38 12.00 37.14
CA ALA A 306 -21.44 13.26 37.93
C ALA A 306 -22.79 13.98 37.78
N ARG A 307 -23.32 14.07 36.57
CA ARG A 307 -24.67 14.63 36.30
C ARG A 307 -25.79 13.82 36.91
N PHE A 308 -25.66 12.51 36.92
CA PHE A 308 -26.65 11.63 37.53
C PHE A 308 -26.70 11.82 39.05
N LEU A 309 -25.53 11.96 39.70
CA LEU A 309 -25.44 12.22 41.16
C LEU A 309 -25.97 13.61 41.54
N GLU A 310 -25.68 14.64 40.71
CA GLU A 310 -26.28 15.99 40.93
C GLU A 310 -27.80 15.96 40.84
N ARG A 311 -28.36 15.29 39.82
CA ARG A 311 -29.83 15.12 39.69
C ARG A 311 -30.40 14.32 40.85
N GLY A 312 -29.74 13.25 41.29
CA GLY A 312 -30.17 12.46 42.45
C GLY A 312 -30.26 13.29 43.72
N ARG A 313 -29.30 14.19 43.95
CA ARG A 313 -29.34 15.15 45.06
C ARG A 313 -30.50 16.14 44.95
N GLU A 314 -30.77 16.70 43.76
CA GLU A 314 -31.93 17.59 43.54
C GLU A 314 -33.25 16.85 43.79
N PHE A 315 -33.38 15.61 43.35
CA PHE A 315 -34.56 14.78 43.61
C PHE A 315 -34.71 14.44 45.11
N GLY A 316 -33.60 14.12 45.78
CA GLY A 316 -33.61 13.87 47.24
C GLY A 316 -34.03 15.07 48.05
N LEU A 317 -33.51 16.27 47.74
CA LEU A 317 -33.89 17.52 48.39
C LEU A 317 -35.38 17.89 48.16
N ARG A 318 -35.88 17.75 46.93
CA ARG A 318 -37.30 18.01 46.60
C ARG A 318 -38.24 17.05 47.33
N LYS A 319 -37.86 15.78 47.44
CA LYS A 319 -38.60 14.78 48.22
C LYS A 319 -38.61 15.12 49.72
N ALA A 320 -37.49 15.59 50.28
CA ALA A 320 -37.37 15.99 51.67
C ALA A 320 -38.21 17.23 51.99
N PHE A 321 -38.43 18.13 51.01
CA PHE A 321 -39.30 19.30 51.18
C PHE A 321 -40.77 19.05 50.82
N GLY A 322 -41.18 17.78 50.61
CA GLY A 322 -42.60 17.41 50.41
C GLY A 322 -43.16 17.80 49.03
N LEU A 323 -42.33 18.15 48.04
CA LEU A 323 -42.79 18.49 46.69
C LEU A 323 -43.13 17.22 45.89
N SER A 324 -44.37 17.11 45.45
CA SER A 324 -44.88 15.95 44.67
C SER A 324 -44.14 15.76 43.36
N LEU A 325 -43.76 14.54 43.04
CA LEU A 325 -43.07 14.15 41.80
C LEU A 325 -43.95 14.26 40.54
N ILE A 326 -45.26 14.55 40.66
CA ILE A 326 -46.22 14.53 39.55
C ILE A 326 -46.06 15.74 38.63
N HIS A 327 -45.54 16.86 39.11
CA HIS A 327 -45.34 18.08 38.29
C HIS A 327 -44.00 18.16 37.50
N ILE A 328 -43.21 17.10 37.51
CA ILE A 328 -41.87 17.11 36.83
C ILE A 328 -41.95 16.70 35.37
N SER A 329 -43.05 16.07 34.94
CA SER A 329 -43.21 15.56 33.58
C SER A 329 -44.07 16.37 32.62
N GLU A 330 -44.67 17.47 33.10
CA GLU A 330 -45.39 18.39 32.19
C GLU A 330 -44.47 19.51 31.69
N PRO A 331 -44.26 19.59 30.37
CA PRO A 331 -43.66 20.79 29.80
C PRO A 331 -44.65 21.95 30.03
N THR A 332 -44.24 23.01 30.73
CA THR A 332 -44.98 24.26 30.83
C THR A 332 -45.36 24.74 29.43
N ARG A 333 -46.63 24.53 29.07
CA ARG A 333 -47.26 25.24 27.95
C ARG A 333 -47.32 26.72 28.30
N PRO A 334 -46.87 27.64 27.46
CA PRO A 334 -47.19 29.06 27.62
C PRO A 334 -48.68 29.21 27.47
N GLU A 335 -49.35 29.87 28.44
CA GLU A 335 -50.73 30.29 28.28
C GLU A 335 -50.81 31.36 27.18
N PRO A 336 -51.79 31.30 26.25
CA PRO A 336 -51.98 32.34 25.28
C PRO A 336 -52.60 33.56 25.97
N ILE A 337 -52.00 34.75 25.73
CA ILE A 337 -52.55 36.07 26.00
C ILE A 337 -53.52 36.40 24.91
#